data_ac20aa81234d3020baac94d1d20bfa3b
#
_entry.id   ac20aa81234d3020baac94d1d20bfa3b
#
_cell.length_a   1.000
_cell.length_b   1.000
_cell.length_c   1.000
_cell.angle_alpha   90.00
_cell.angle_beta   90.00
_cell.angle_gamma   90.00
#
_symmetry.space_group_name_H-M   'P 1'
#
loop_
_entity.id
_entity.type
_entity.pdbx_description
1 polymer ?
#
loop_
_entity_poly.entity_id
_entity_poly.type
_entity_poly.pdbx_seq_one_letter_code
_entity_poly.pdbx_strand_id
1 'polypeptide(L)'
;MLEKNSPKPLYQQLKDILVDAIDSEKWKANEKIPSENELSSIYGLSRMTVRSVLTDLVKEGLLYRVQGKGTFVAEKIVTVSPSYIGIREQLEKMGYEVETRIVECQEERSSETVAKKLNLLPGESVFKIKRVRYIKGDPISLHISYINARYKEKLTVEMLEKEQLCVLLSENYGIHKKKVSETLESVVASNEEAELLAVEKGHPLLLLRDVLYDEISRQYEYTKVVFRGDRIKIRLQYEE
;
A
#
# COMPACT_ATOMS: atom_id res chain seq x y z
N MET A 1 -17.59 17.01 -23.29
CA MET A 1 -17.71 18.48 -23.44
C MET A 1 -18.53 19.00 -22.28
N LEU A 2 -18.32 20.30 -21.89
CA LEU A 2 -19.11 20.90 -20.82
C LEU A 2 -20.52 21.27 -21.33
N GLU A 3 -21.54 20.99 -20.53
CA GLU A 3 -22.95 21.28 -20.85
C GLU A 3 -23.41 22.50 -20.06
N LYS A 4 -23.59 23.64 -20.76
CA LYS A 4 -24.02 24.91 -20.14
C LYS A 4 -25.43 24.88 -19.54
N ASN A 5 -26.30 23.98 -20.05
CA ASN A 5 -27.67 23.84 -19.60
C ASN A 5 -27.89 22.70 -18.59
N SER A 6 -26.82 22.08 -18.12
CA SER A 6 -26.87 21.05 -17.07
C SER A 6 -27.14 21.70 -15.70
N PRO A 7 -27.90 21.07 -14.79
CA PRO A 7 -28.04 21.53 -13.41
C PRO A 7 -26.73 21.46 -12.63
N LYS A 8 -25.70 20.75 -13.15
CA LYS A 8 -24.38 20.60 -12.55
C LYS A 8 -23.50 21.82 -12.87
N PRO A 9 -22.95 22.53 -11.88
CA PRO A 9 -22.08 23.68 -12.10
C PRO A 9 -20.90 23.36 -13.03
N LEU A 10 -20.52 24.27 -13.91
CA LEU A 10 -19.41 24.08 -14.85
C LEU A 10 -18.08 23.73 -14.17
N TYR A 11 -17.84 24.29 -12.99
CA TYR A 11 -16.72 23.93 -12.12
C TYR A 11 -16.71 22.45 -11.78
N GLN A 12 -17.87 21.89 -11.37
CA GLN A 12 -17.98 20.47 -11.00
C GLN A 12 -17.84 19.57 -12.23
N GLN A 13 -18.39 19.98 -13.36
CA GLN A 13 -18.24 19.23 -14.62
C GLN A 13 -16.76 19.17 -15.05
N LEU A 14 -16.02 20.28 -14.96
CA LEU A 14 -14.60 20.29 -15.28
C LEU A 14 -13.84 19.37 -14.32
N LYS A 15 -14.14 19.44 -13.02
CA LYS A 15 -13.50 18.59 -12.01
C LYS A 15 -13.66 17.11 -12.36
N ASP A 16 -14.89 16.67 -12.67
CA ASP A 16 -15.16 15.28 -13.04
C ASP A 16 -14.40 14.85 -14.31
N ILE A 17 -14.41 15.70 -15.35
CA ILE A 17 -13.67 15.41 -16.59
C ILE A 17 -12.17 15.22 -16.32
N LEU A 18 -11.57 16.05 -15.44
CA LEU A 18 -10.16 15.91 -15.10
C LEU A 18 -9.90 14.67 -14.25
N VAL A 19 -10.80 14.34 -13.32
CA VAL A 19 -10.73 13.11 -12.52
C VAL A 19 -10.85 11.88 -13.43
N ASP A 20 -11.83 11.85 -14.33
CA ASP A 20 -12.00 10.75 -15.28
C ASP A 20 -10.77 10.59 -16.18
N ALA A 21 -10.14 11.69 -16.60
CA ALA A 21 -8.93 11.64 -17.42
C ALA A 21 -7.72 11.08 -16.64
N ILE A 22 -7.64 11.34 -15.34
CA ILE A 22 -6.62 10.76 -14.44
C ILE A 22 -6.94 9.28 -14.18
N ASP A 23 -8.18 8.94 -13.88
CA ASP A 23 -8.59 7.58 -13.55
C ASP A 23 -8.52 6.62 -14.74
N SER A 24 -8.83 7.10 -15.95
CA SER A 24 -8.68 6.36 -17.20
C SER A 24 -7.25 6.29 -17.73
N GLU A 25 -6.27 6.83 -16.99
CA GLU A 25 -4.85 6.91 -17.39
C GLU A 25 -4.61 7.65 -18.73
N LYS A 26 -5.54 8.52 -19.14
CA LYS A 26 -5.33 9.44 -20.26
C LYS A 26 -4.12 10.36 -19.99
N TRP A 27 -3.89 10.70 -18.71
CA TRP A 27 -2.67 11.28 -18.19
C TRP A 27 -2.07 10.32 -17.16
N LYS A 28 -0.88 9.87 -17.41
CA LYS A 28 -0.15 8.95 -16.51
C LYS A 28 0.38 9.68 -15.27
N ALA A 29 0.67 8.91 -14.22
CA ALA A 29 1.37 9.43 -13.05
C ALA A 29 2.67 10.14 -13.48
N ASN A 30 2.95 11.29 -12.85
CA ASN A 30 4.06 12.20 -13.17
C ASN A 30 3.99 12.86 -14.57
N GLU A 31 2.92 12.66 -15.32
CA GLU A 31 2.70 13.36 -16.59
C GLU A 31 2.21 14.78 -16.32
N LYS A 32 2.74 15.72 -17.11
CA LYS A 32 2.33 17.12 -17.06
C LYS A 32 0.96 17.27 -17.71
N ILE A 33 0.00 17.86 -16.99
CA ILE A 33 -1.30 18.22 -17.56
C ILE A 33 -1.24 19.57 -18.28
N PRO A 34 -2.21 19.89 -19.16
CA PRO A 34 -2.30 21.19 -19.77
C PRO A 34 -2.36 22.31 -18.72
N SER A 35 -1.75 23.44 -19.05
CA SER A 35 -1.70 24.63 -18.18
C SER A 35 -3.09 25.23 -17.91
N GLU A 36 -3.21 26.08 -16.88
CA GLU A 36 -4.44 26.83 -16.58
C GLU A 36 -4.97 27.57 -17.81
N ASN A 37 -4.08 28.12 -18.65
CA ASN A 37 -4.44 28.84 -19.85
C ASN A 37 -4.98 27.92 -20.95
N GLU A 38 -4.31 26.80 -21.18
CA GLU A 38 -4.73 25.80 -22.16
C GLU A 38 -6.07 25.18 -21.77
N LEU A 39 -6.24 24.78 -20.50
CA LEU A 39 -7.54 24.25 -20.01
C LEU A 39 -8.64 25.31 -20.10
N SER A 40 -8.35 26.58 -19.78
CA SER A 40 -9.29 27.68 -19.94
C SER A 40 -9.75 27.81 -21.41
N SER A 41 -8.84 27.70 -22.35
CA SER A 41 -9.15 27.74 -23.79
C SER A 41 -9.90 26.51 -24.27
N ILE A 42 -9.49 25.31 -23.85
CA ILE A 42 -10.11 24.03 -24.25
C ILE A 42 -11.57 23.95 -23.80
N TYR A 43 -11.84 24.34 -22.56
CA TYR A 43 -13.15 24.20 -21.94
C TYR A 43 -13.99 25.47 -21.94
N GLY A 44 -13.49 26.61 -22.42
CA GLY A 44 -14.19 27.88 -22.46
C GLY A 44 -14.57 28.44 -21.09
N LEU A 45 -13.75 28.20 -20.07
CA LEU A 45 -13.94 28.64 -18.69
C LEU A 45 -12.98 29.77 -18.32
N SER A 46 -13.34 30.55 -17.28
CA SER A 46 -12.39 31.54 -16.74
C SER A 46 -11.15 30.85 -16.15
N ARG A 47 -9.99 31.52 -16.24
CA ARG A 47 -8.76 31.02 -15.60
C ARG A 47 -8.93 30.80 -14.08
N MET A 48 -9.72 31.66 -13.42
CA MET A 48 -9.98 31.54 -11.99
C MET A 48 -10.77 30.25 -11.66
N THR A 49 -11.75 29.90 -12.50
CA THR A 49 -12.50 28.64 -12.36
C THR A 49 -11.58 27.43 -12.53
N VAL A 50 -10.76 27.43 -13.58
CA VAL A 50 -9.77 26.35 -13.82
C VAL A 50 -8.78 26.24 -12.66
N ARG A 51 -8.21 27.38 -12.21
CA ARG A 51 -7.29 27.41 -11.08
C ARG A 51 -7.90 26.85 -9.80
N SER A 52 -9.16 27.18 -9.51
CA SER A 52 -9.90 26.64 -8.36
C SER A 52 -10.01 25.12 -8.44
N VAL A 53 -10.44 24.57 -9.59
CA VAL A 53 -10.52 23.12 -9.81
C VAL A 53 -9.17 22.45 -9.62
N LEU A 54 -8.10 22.97 -10.25
CA LEU A 54 -6.75 22.41 -10.11
C LEU A 54 -6.25 22.48 -8.66
N THR A 55 -6.60 23.55 -7.94
CA THR A 55 -6.21 23.71 -6.54
C THR A 55 -6.89 22.67 -5.66
N ASP A 56 -8.16 22.35 -5.94
CA ASP A 56 -8.87 21.31 -5.20
C ASP A 56 -8.33 19.90 -5.54
N LEU A 57 -8.03 19.63 -6.81
CA LEU A 57 -7.40 18.35 -7.18
C LEU A 57 -5.99 18.19 -6.56
N VAL A 58 -5.26 19.30 -6.36
CA VAL A 58 -3.99 19.25 -5.60
C VAL A 58 -4.23 18.98 -4.12
N LYS A 59 -5.25 19.61 -3.49
CA LYS A 59 -5.61 19.32 -2.08
C LYS A 59 -6.09 17.88 -1.89
N GLU A 60 -6.75 17.32 -2.89
CA GLU A 60 -7.21 15.92 -2.90
C GLU A 60 -6.09 14.93 -3.21
N GLY A 61 -4.87 15.42 -3.54
CA GLY A 61 -3.72 14.58 -3.84
C GLY A 61 -3.77 13.90 -5.22
N LEU A 62 -4.65 14.35 -6.12
CA LEU A 62 -4.73 13.84 -7.50
C LEU A 62 -3.75 14.53 -8.44
N LEU A 63 -3.33 15.75 -8.10
CA LEU A 63 -2.34 16.54 -8.81
C LEU A 63 -1.29 17.11 -7.84
N TYR A 64 -0.12 17.46 -8.36
CA TYR A 64 0.87 18.26 -7.65
C TYR A 64 1.45 19.34 -8.53
N ARG A 65 1.91 20.44 -7.92
CA ARG A 65 2.51 21.59 -8.62
C ARG A 65 4.02 21.62 -8.42
N VAL A 66 4.72 21.83 -9.52
CA VAL A 66 6.16 22.11 -9.49
C VAL A 66 6.35 23.55 -9.96
N GLN A 67 6.90 24.40 -9.09
CA GLN A 67 7.12 25.81 -9.39
C GLN A 67 7.93 25.99 -10.68
N GLY A 68 7.44 26.82 -11.61
CA GLY A 68 8.07 27.08 -12.90
C GLY A 68 7.93 25.94 -13.94
N LYS A 69 7.51 24.73 -13.55
CA LYS A 69 7.41 23.59 -14.47
C LYS A 69 5.96 23.24 -14.86
N GLY A 70 5.00 23.46 -13.95
CA GLY A 70 3.57 23.21 -14.22
C GLY A 70 2.89 22.35 -13.17
N THR A 71 1.73 21.77 -13.56
CA THR A 71 0.93 20.85 -12.76
C THR A 71 1.05 19.45 -13.35
N PHE A 72 1.20 18.46 -12.50
CA PHE A 72 1.46 17.08 -12.87
C PHE A 72 0.45 16.17 -12.17
N VAL A 73 0.14 15.01 -12.78
CA VAL A 73 -0.66 13.96 -12.15
C VAL A 73 0.11 13.36 -10.99
N ALA A 74 -0.51 13.35 -9.81
CA ALA A 74 0.07 12.68 -8.65
C ALA A 74 -0.01 11.16 -8.81
N GLU A 75 0.93 10.47 -8.19
CA GLU A 75 0.83 9.02 -8.06
C GLU A 75 -0.33 8.66 -7.12
N LYS A 76 -1.12 7.66 -7.52
CA LYS A 76 -2.25 7.24 -6.69
C LYS A 76 -1.74 6.70 -5.36
N ILE A 77 -2.10 7.39 -4.28
CA ILE A 77 -1.85 6.92 -2.92
C ILE A 77 -3.03 6.03 -2.52
N VAL A 78 -2.76 4.77 -2.30
CA VAL A 78 -3.76 3.80 -1.86
C VAL A 78 -3.92 3.88 -0.34
N THR A 79 -5.15 4.03 0.14
CA THR A 79 -5.43 4.06 1.58
C THR A 79 -5.80 2.67 2.05
N VAL A 80 -5.01 2.11 2.97
CA VAL A 80 -5.29 0.83 3.63
C VAL A 80 -5.49 1.05 5.13
N SER A 81 -6.23 0.15 5.79
CA SER A 81 -6.42 0.18 7.23
C SER A 81 -5.76 -1.06 7.84
N PRO A 82 -4.98 -0.92 8.92
CA PRO A 82 -4.66 -2.05 9.76
C PRO A 82 -5.99 -2.62 10.26
N SER A 83 -6.27 -3.85 9.95
CA SER A 83 -7.55 -4.46 10.29
C SER A 83 -7.44 -5.98 10.29
N TYR A 84 -8.53 -6.66 10.68
CA TYR A 84 -8.66 -8.10 10.57
C TYR A 84 -8.46 -8.63 9.15
N ILE A 85 -8.72 -7.80 8.15
CA ILE A 85 -8.58 -8.14 6.72
C ILE A 85 -7.15 -7.80 6.29
N GLY A 86 -6.45 -8.74 5.67
CA GLY A 86 -5.10 -8.52 5.18
C GLY A 86 -5.04 -7.44 4.09
N ILE A 87 -3.91 -6.75 4.01
CA ILE A 87 -3.73 -5.61 3.08
C ILE A 87 -3.96 -6.01 1.62
N ARG A 88 -3.54 -7.22 1.21
CA ARG A 88 -3.80 -7.74 -0.14
C ARG A 88 -5.30 -7.78 -0.43
N GLU A 89 -6.09 -8.38 0.45
CA GLU A 89 -7.54 -8.48 0.29
C GLU A 89 -8.22 -7.11 0.24
N GLN A 90 -7.74 -6.14 1.03
CA GLN A 90 -8.24 -4.76 0.96
C GLN A 90 -7.99 -4.15 -0.42
N LEU A 91 -6.77 -4.30 -0.94
CA LEU A 91 -6.39 -3.79 -2.26
C LEU A 91 -7.21 -4.45 -3.38
N GLU A 92 -7.39 -5.76 -3.32
CA GLU A 92 -8.20 -6.52 -4.28
C GLU A 92 -9.68 -6.11 -4.22
N LYS A 93 -10.25 -5.88 -3.03
CA LYS A 93 -11.62 -5.31 -2.86
C LYS A 93 -11.76 -3.89 -3.42
N MET A 94 -10.67 -3.12 -3.46
CA MET A 94 -10.63 -1.80 -4.11
C MET A 94 -10.44 -1.90 -5.63
N GLY A 95 -10.36 -3.12 -6.20
CA GLY A 95 -10.19 -3.35 -7.64
C GLY A 95 -8.75 -3.33 -8.12
N TYR A 96 -7.76 -3.36 -7.23
CA TYR A 96 -6.36 -3.46 -7.62
C TYR A 96 -5.97 -4.92 -7.86
N GLU A 97 -5.26 -5.16 -8.95
CA GLU A 97 -4.55 -6.42 -9.18
C GLU A 97 -3.24 -6.39 -8.39
N VAL A 98 -3.12 -7.29 -7.40
CA VAL A 98 -1.96 -7.35 -6.50
C VAL A 98 -1.10 -8.56 -6.82
N GLU A 99 0.09 -8.32 -7.35
CA GLU A 99 1.10 -9.35 -7.54
C GLU A 99 1.96 -9.47 -6.27
N THR A 100 2.28 -10.68 -5.87
CA THR A 100 3.22 -10.96 -4.77
C THR A 100 4.39 -11.78 -5.31
N ARG A 101 5.61 -11.31 -5.06
CA ARG A 101 6.84 -12.05 -5.41
C ARG A 101 7.60 -12.42 -4.15
N ILE A 102 7.98 -13.68 -4.06
CA ILE A 102 8.85 -14.18 -2.99
C ILE A 102 10.28 -13.73 -3.24
N VAL A 103 10.88 -13.07 -2.26
CA VAL A 103 12.31 -12.72 -2.25
C VAL A 103 13.12 -13.79 -1.56
N GLU A 104 12.57 -14.32 -0.44
CA GLU A 104 13.28 -15.27 0.41
C GLU A 104 12.28 -16.13 1.18
N CYS A 105 12.51 -17.43 1.21
CA CYS A 105 11.83 -18.39 2.07
C CYS A 105 12.86 -19.35 2.65
N GLN A 106 13.19 -19.19 3.94
CA GLN A 106 14.21 -20.04 4.57
C GLN A 106 13.89 -20.33 6.03
N GLU A 107 14.40 -21.43 6.50
CA GLU A 107 14.48 -21.75 7.92
C GLU A 107 15.76 -21.16 8.50
N GLU A 108 15.62 -20.43 9.60
CA GLU A 108 16.76 -19.83 10.30
C GLU A 108 16.59 -19.92 11.82
N ARG A 109 17.67 -19.71 12.57
CA ARG A 109 17.59 -19.56 14.02
C ARG A 109 16.99 -18.21 14.38
N SER A 110 16.00 -18.21 15.28
CA SER A 110 15.37 -16.98 15.74
C SER A 110 16.37 -16.04 16.41
N SER A 111 16.33 -14.77 16.04
CA SER A 111 16.98 -13.73 16.87
C SER A 111 16.23 -13.57 18.19
N GLU A 112 16.86 -12.95 19.19
CA GLU A 112 16.23 -12.67 20.50
C GLU A 112 14.89 -11.92 20.33
N THR A 113 14.83 -10.95 19.42
CA THR A 113 13.61 -10.18 19.16
C THR A 113 12.50 -11.07 18.58
N VAL A 114 12.82 -11.91 17.59
CA VAL A 114 11.84 -12.81 16.96
C VAL A 114 11.37 -13.86 17.95
N ALA A 115 12.30 -14.46 18.71
CA ALA A 115 11.97 -15.44 19.76
C ALA A 115 11.00 -14.84 20.79
N LYS A 116 11.29 -13.64 21.30
CA LYS A 116 10.41 -12.93 22.24
C LYS A 116 9.03 -12.63 21.66
N LYS A 117 8.96 -12.24 20.38
CA LYS A 117 7.69 -11.91 19.71
C LYS A 117 6.84 -13.13 19.39
N LEU A 118 7.44 -14.31 19.25
CA LEU A 118 6.76 -15.57 18.97
C LEU A 118 6.65 -16.48 20.21
N ASN A 119 7.09 -16.00 21.38
CA ASN A 119 7.17 -16.78 22.63
C ASN A 119 7.91 -18.12 22.46
N LEU A 120 9.06 -18.06 21.78
CA LEU A 120 9.96 -19.18 21.54
C LEU A 120 11.18 -19.09 22.45
N LEU A 121 11.87 -20.20 22.62
CA LEU A 121 13.19 -20.21 23.25
C LEU A 121 14.22 -19.54 22.31
N PRO A 122 15.22 -18.82 22.85
CA PRO A 122 16.28 -18.26 22.04
C PRO A 122 16.95 -19.31 21.16
N GLY A 123 17.05 -19.04 19.84
CA GLY A 123 17.65 -19.95 18.89
C GLY A 123 16.75 -21.10 18.39
N GLU A 124 15.48 -21.17 18.79
CA GLU A 124 14.52 -22.05 18.12
C GLU A 124 14.38 -21.68 16.64
N SER A 125 14.15 -22.70 15.81
CA SER A 125 13.99 -22.53 14.37
C SER A 125 12.70 -21.80 14.03
N VAL A 126 12.81 -20.81 13.16
CA VAL A 126 11.69 -20.08 12.55
C VAL A 126 11.76 -20.19 11.05
N PHE A 127 10.60 -20.16 10.40
CA PHE A 127 10.51 -20.02 8.97
C PHE A 127 10.26 -18.55 8.64
N LYS A 128 11.25 -17.94 7.95
CA LYS A 128 11.23 -16.56 7.49
C LYS A 128 10.73 -16.52 6.06
N ILE A 129 9.78 -15.63 5.80
CA ILE A 129 9.17 -15.42 4.49
C ILE A 129 9.29 -13.95 4.17
N LYS A 130 10.06 -13.59 3.13
CA LYS A 130 10.22 -12.22 2.65
C LYS A 130 9.55 -12.09 1.28
N ARG A 131 8.63 -11.13 1.15
CA ARG A 131 7.78 -10.92 -0.03
C ARG A 131 7.68 -9.45 -0.38
N VAL A 132 7.68 -9.13 -1.67
CA VAL A 132 7.34 -7.78 -2.16
C VAL A 132 5.98 -7.85 -2.86
N ARG A 133 5.12 -6.88 -2.58
CA ARG A 133 3.83 -6.71 -3.26
C ARG A 133 3.90 -5.58 -4.26
N TYR A 134 3.28 -5.81 -5.41
CA TYR A 134 3.24 -4.91 -6.53
C TYR A 134 1.81 -4.58 -6.92
N ILE A 135 1.58 -3.34 -7.36
CA ILE A 135 0.37 -2.92 -8.08
C ILE A 135 0.83 -2.37 -9.43
N LYS A 136 0.33 -2.95 -10.54
CA LYS A 136 0.70 -2.54 -11.91
C LYS A 136 2.23 -2.51 -12.15
N GLY A 137 2.95 -3.44 -11.54
CA GLY A 137 4.40 -3.55 -11.66
C GLY A 137 5.21 -2.65 -10.73
N ASP A 138 4.56 -1.72 -9.99
CA ASP A 138 5.23 -0.89 -8.98
C ASP A 138 5.27 -1.58 -7.62
N PRO A 139 6.43 -1.72 -6.96
CA PRO A 139 6.50 -2.26 -5.61
C PRO A 139 5.90 -1.27 -4.62
N ILE A 140 4.98 -1.74 -3.79
CA ILE A 140 4.25 -0.92 -2.82
C ILE A 140 4.60 -1.23 -1.37
N SER A 141 4.98 -2.49 -1.10
CA SER A 141 5.33 -2.93 0.25
C SER A 141 6.24 -4.16 0.27
N LEU A 142 7.11 -4.21 1.28
CA LEU A 142 7.95 -5.35 1.63
C LEU A 142 7.41 -5.98 2.91
N HIS A 143 7.15 -7.28 2.88
CA HIS A 143 6.64 -8.07 4.00
C HIS A 143 7.68 -9.08 4.45
N ILE A 144 7.98 -9.12 5.74
CA ILE A 144 8.87 -10.10 6.35
C ILE A 144 8.10 -10.77 7.48
N SER A 145 7.63 -12.00 7.26
CA SER A 145 6.90 -12.79 8.25
C SER A 145 7.81 -13.85 8.86
N TYR A 146 7.69 -14.05 10.18
CA TYR A 146 8.32 -15.12 10.92
C TYR A 146 7.23 -15.96 11.57
N ILE A 147 7.31 -17.29 11.36
CA ILE A 147 6.45 -18.30 11.99
C ILE A 147 7.34 -19.41 12.57
N ASN A 148 6.79 -20.22 13.48
CA ASN A 148 7.52 -21.40 13.95
C ASN A 148 7.82 -22.34 12.76
N ALA A 149 9.06 -22.85 12.66
CA ALA A 149 9.50 -23.67 11.53
C ALA A 149 8.67 -24.94 11.32
N ARG A 150 7.98 -25.45 12.35
CA ARG A 150 7.05 -26.60 12.25
C ARG A 150 5.91 -26.40 11.24
N TYR A 151 5.57 -25.16 10.89
CA TYR A 151 4.52 -24.84 9.93
C TYR A 151 5.02 -24.73 8.48
N LYS A 152 6.29 -24.98 8.21
CA LYS A 152 6.91 -24.85 6.90
C LYS A 152 6.45 -25.93 5.92
N GLU A 153 6.26 -27.17 6.38
CA GLU A 153 6.09 -28.36 5.52
C GLU A 153 4.94 -28.27 4.52
N LYS A 154 3.86 -27.58 4.86
CA LYS A 154 2.67 -27.42 4.00
C LYS A 154 2.62 -26.07 3.28
N LEU A 155 3.72 -25.33 3.26
CA LEU A 155 3.80 -24.00 2.63
C LEU A 155 4.78 -24.05 1.45
N THR A 156 4.27 -23.93 0.23
CA THR A 156 5.11 -23.80 -0.96
C THR A 156 5.23 -22.35 -1.38
N VAL A 157 6.28 -22.02 -2.14
CA VAL A 157 6.49 -20.68 -2.71
C VAL A 157 5.27 -20.27 -3.55
N GLU A 158 4.77 -21.15 -4.38
CA GLU A 158 3.59 -20.88 -5.23
C GLU A 158 2.34 -20.54 -4.41
N MET A 159 2.09 -21.23 -3.31
CA MET A 159 0.98 -20.91 -2.40
C MET A 159 1.16 -19.52 -1.77
N LEU A 160 2.38 -19.21 -1.31
CA LEU A 160 2.71 -17.93 -0.67
C LEU A 160 2.66 -16.73 -1.62
N GLU A 161 2.80 -16.92 -2.91
CA GLU A 161 2.59 -15.90 -3.95
C GLU A 161 1.12 -15.66 -4.26
N LYS A 162 0.31 -16.73 -4.24
CA LYS A 162 -1.10 -16.68 -4.60
C LYS A 162 -2.01 -16.28 -3.44
N GLU A 163 -1.64 -16.67 -2.20
CA GLU A 163 -2.54 -16.53 -1.06
C GLU A 163 -1.86 -15.85 0.14
N GLN A 164 -2.65 -15.33 1.05
CA GLN A 164 -2.19 -14.73 2.30
C GLN A 164 -1.71 -15.80 3.28
N LEU A 165 -0.62 -15.53 4.00
CA LEU A 165 -0.06 -16.49 4.96
C LEU A 165 -1.07 -16.88 6.05
N CYS A 166 -1.87 -15.94 6.56
CA CYS A 166 -2.87 -16.23 7.58
C CYS A 166 -3.97 -17.19 7.08
N VAL A 167 -4.35 -17.10 5.79
CA VAL A 167 -5.30 -18.02 5.16
C VAL A 167 -4.67 -19.41 5.05
N LEU A 168 -3.45 -19.50 4.54
CA LEU A 168 -2.72 -20.76 4.43
C LEU A 168 -2.49 -21.45 5.79
N LEU A 169 -2.20 -20.66 6.83
CA LEU A 169 -2.06 -21.20 8.19
C LEU A 169 -3.40 -21.69 8.75
N SER A 170 -4.49 -20.99 8.43
CA SER A 170 -5.85 -21.45 8.82
C SER A 170 -6.22 -22.74 8.13
N GLU A 171 -6.07 -22.83 6.82
CA GLU A 171 -6.46 -23.99 6.01
C GLU A 171 -5.60 -25.23 6.30
N ASN A 172 -4.27 -25.06 6.39
CA ASN A 172 -3.35 -26.18 6.51
C ASN A 172 -3.09 -26.65 7.95
N TYR A 173 -3.30 -25.75 8.93
CA TYR A 173 -2.92 -26.00 10.33
C TYR A 173 -4.03 -25.67 11.34
N GLY A 174 -5.19 -25.16 10.90
CA GLY A 174 -6.29 -24.77 11.77
C GLY A 174 -5.96 -23.61 12.71
N ILE A 175 -5.05 -22.70 12.28
CA ILE A 175 -4.66 -21.54 13.08
C ILE A 175 -5.49 -20.35 12.65
N HIS A 176 -6.46 -19.96 13.47
CA HIS A 176 -7.33 -18.82 13.17
C HIS A 176 -6.89 -17.57 13.94
N LYS A 177 -6.81 -16.46 13.23
CA LYS A 177 -6.44 -15.17 13.81
C LYS A 177 -7.54 -14.67 14.74
N LYS A 178 -7.22 -14.46 16.02
CA LYS A 178 -8.14 -13.92 17.03
C LYS A 178 -7.81 -12.51 17.46
N LYS A 179 -6.51 -12.18 17.57
CA LYS A 179 -6.02 -10.89 18.05
C LYS A 179 -4.78 -10.48 17.27
N VAL A 180 -4.60 -9.19 17.07
CA VAL A 180 -3.39 -8.58 16.52
C VAL A 180 -2.90 -7.51 17.50
N SER A 181 -1.59 -7.42 17.68
CA SER A 181 -0.92 -6.29 18.34
C SER A 181 -0.04 -5.59 17.33
N GLU A 182 -0.32 -4.34 17.05
CA GLU A 182 0.30 -3.58 15.96
C GLU A 182 1.08 -2.39 16.49
N THR A 183 2.16 -2.04 15.81
CA THR A 183 2.94 -0.82 16.04
C THR A 183 3.30 -0.21 14.70
N LEU A 184 2.97 1.06 14.50
CA LEU A 184 3.30 1.82 13.28
C LEU A 184 4.38 2.85 13.59
N GLU A 185 5.45 2.86 12.78
CA GLU A 185 6.60 3.74 12.93
C GLU A 185 6.96 4.36 11.58
N SER A 186 7.51 5.58 11.60
CA SER A 186 8.18 6.18 10.43
C SER A 186 9.65 5.79 10.47
N VAL A 187 10.15 5.27 9.35
CA VAL A 187 11.56 4.86 9.18
C VAL A 187 12.09 5.37 7.85
N VAL A 188 13.38 5.20 7.63
CA VAL A 188 14.03 5.49 6.33
C VAL A 188 14.51 4.20 5.69
N ALA A 189 14.45 4.12 4.36
CA ALA A 189 14.86 2.96 3.60
C ALA A 189 16.35 2.64 3.82
N SER A 190 16.63 1.41 4.23
CA SER A 190 17.96 0.80 4.14
C SER A 190 18.35 0.55 2.67
N ASN A 191 19.59 0.14 2.41
CA ASN A 191 20.02 -0.19 1.04
C ASN A 191 19.17 -1.32 0.43
N GLU A 192 18.90 -2.38 1.21
CA GLU A 192 18.13 -3.53 0.74
C GLU A 192 16.65 -3.15 0.49
N GLU A 193 16.03 -2.40 1.40
CA GLU A 193 14.65 -1.93 1.24
C GLU A 193 14.53 -0.97 0.05
N ALA A 194 15.51 -0.11 -0.16
CA ALA A 194 15.55 0.82 -1.30
C ALA A 194 15.59 0.07 -2.63
N GLU A 195 16.41 -0.98 -2.74
CA GLU A 195 16.48 -1.82 -3.93
C GLU A 195 15.16 -2.59 -4.16
N LEU A 196 14.63 -3.26 -3.13
CA LEU A 196 13.41 -4.07 -3.24
C LEU A 196 12.16 -3.23 -3.51
N LEU A 197 12.10 -2.00 -3.01
CA LEU A 197 10.97 -1.09 -3.18
C LEU A 197 11.16 -0.08 -4.31
N ALA A 198 12.26 -0.17 -5.07
CA ALA A 198 12.61 0.74 -6.16
C ALA A 198 12.54 2.22 -5.74
N VAL A 199 13.12 2.56 -4.60
CA VAL A 199 13.22 3.92 -4.06
C VAL A 199 14.69 4.29 -3.80
N GLU A 200 14.97 5.56 -3.51
CA GLU A 200 16.30 5.98 -3.10
C GLU A 200 16.60 5.56 -1.66
N LYS A 201 17.88 5.35 -1.34
CA LYS A 201 18.33 5.16 0.04
C LYS A 201 17.88 6.35 0.90
N GLY A 202 17.34 6.07 2.08
CA GLY A 202 16.84 7.11 2.98
C GLY A 202 15.43 7.62 2.63
N HIS A 203 14.77 7.03 1.62
CA HIS A 203 13.38 7.34 1.31
C HIS A 203 12.48 7.10 2.53
N PRO A 204 11.51 7.99 2.83
CA PRO A 204 10.59 7.81 3.96
C PRO A 204 9.68 6.59 3.75
N LEU A 205 9.63 5.72 4.73
CA LEU A 205 8.81 4.51 4.74
C LEU A 205 7.95 4.46 6.01
N LEU A 206 6.84 3.74 5.93
CA LEU A 206 6.02 3.37 7.08
C LEU A 206 6.30 1.91 7.43
N LEU A 207 6.70 1.65 8.67
CA LEU A 207 6.95 0.30 9.18
C LEU A 207 5.85 -0.10 10.15
N LEU A 208 5.05 -1.09 9.75
CA LEU A 208 4.07 -1.75 10.58
C LEU A 208 4.68 -3.05 11.14
N ARG A 209 4.64 -3.24 12.45
CA ARG A 209 5.03 -4.49 13.08
C ARG A 209 3.82 -5.10 13.76
N ASP A 210 3.54 -6.36 13.42
CA ASP A 210 2.39 -7.09 13.91
C ASP A 210 2.82 -8.33 14.65
N VAL A 211 2.14 -8.63 15.75
CA VAL A 211 2.15 -9.95 16.38
C VAL A 211 0.72 -10.48 16.32
N LEU A 212 0.55 -11.64 15.69
CA LEU A 212 -0.74 -12.28 15.50
C LEU A 212 -0.90 -13.40 16.52
N TYR A 213 -2.10 -13.45 17.10
CA TYR A 213 -2.48 -14.41 18.13
C TYR A 213 -3.64 -15.28 17.64
N ASP A 214 -3.58 -16.56 17.98
CA ASP A 214 -4.65 -17.53 17.74
C ASP A 214 -5.75 -17.49 18.83
N GLU A 215 -6.72 -18.39 18.74
CA GLU A 215 -7.87 -18.49 19.63
C GLU A 215 -7.50 -18.78 21.08
N ILE A 216 -6.34 -19.42 21.32
CA ILE A 216 -5.81 -19.71 22.66
C ILE A 216 -4.68 -18.74 23.06
N SER A 217 -4.63 -17.58 22.41
CA SER A 217 -3.67 -16.50 22.69
C SER A 217 -2.20 -16.85 22.47
N ARG A 218 -1.88 -17.84 21.61
CA ARG A 218 -0.50 -18.12 21.20
C ARG A 218 -0.08 -17.16 20.09
N GLN A 219 1.12 -16.62 20.19
CA GLN A 219 1.77 -15.88 19.12
C GLN A 219 2.17 -16.88 18.02
N TYR A 220 1.59 -16.77 16.83
CA TYR A 220 1.88 -17.69 15.73
C TYR A 220 2.60 -17.04 14.56
N GLU A 221 2.49 -15.72 14.41
CA GLU A 221 3.17 -14.95 13.37
C GLU A 221 3.66 -13.62 13.95
N TYR A 222 4.90 -13.25 13.61
CA TYR A 222 5.45 -11.92 13.78
C TYR A 222 5.79 -11.37 12.41
N THR A 223 5.24 -10.21 12.08
CA THR A 223 5.40 -9.60 10.75
C THR A 223 5.98 -8.20 10.85
N LYS A 224 6.86 -7.86 9.92
CA LYS A 224 7.29 -6.51 9.60
C LYS A 224 6.81 -6.19 8.20
N VAL A 225 6.03 -5.14 8.05
CA VAL A 225 5.58 -4.64 6.75
C VAL A 225 6.11 -3.24 6.56
N VAL A 226 6.91 -3.06 5.52
CA VAL A 226 7.45 -1.76 5.14
C VAL A 226 6.69 -1.25 3.94
N PHE A 227 6.04 -0.11 4.07
CA PHE A 227 5.26 0.53 3.00
C PHE A 227 6.00 1.73 2.44
N ARG A 228 5.90 1.91 1.15
CA ARG A 228 6.23 3.18 0.52
C ARG A 228 5.20 4.24 0.93
N GLY A 229 5.64 5.26 1.68
CA GLY A 229 4.78 6.34 2.18
C GLY A 229 4.23 7.25 1.07
N ASP A 230 4.88 7.25 -0.10
CA ASP A 230 4.42 7.93 -1.32
C ASP A 230 3.35 7.14 -2.09
N ARG A 231 3.13 5.84 -1.76
CA ARG A 231 2.17 4.95 -2.41
C ARG A 231 1.04 4.50 -1.48
N ILE A 232 1.30 4.38 -0.21
CA ILE A 232 0.37 3.84 0.78
C ILE A 232 0.12 4.85 1.90
N LYS A 233 -1.15 5.08 2.20
CA LYS A 233 -1.61 5.81 3.37
C LYS A 233 -2.30 4.84 4.33
N ILE A 234 -1.95 4.91 5.61
CA ILE A 234 -2.60 4.13 6.67
C ILE A 234 -3.73 4.96 7.27
N ARG A 235 -4.94 4.42 7.25
CA ARG A 235 -6.10 4.99 7.94
C ARG A 235 -6.38 4.18 9.20
N LEU A 236 -6.41 4.85 10.34
CA LEU A 236 -6.87 4.29 11.61
C LEU A 236 -8.28 4.82 11.88
N GLN A 237 -9.22 3.93 12.15
CA GLN A 237 -10.60 4.27 12.47
C GLN A 237 -11.02 3.45 13.69
N TYR A 238 -11.53 4.12 14.69
CA TYR A 238 -12.00 3.52 15.94
C TYR A 238 -13.49 3.82 16.05
N GLU A 239 -14.28 2.81 16.41
CA GLU A 239 -15.67 2.96 16.86
C GLU A 239 -15.67 2.82 18.37
N GLU A 240 -16.38 3.73 19.07
CA GLU A 240 -16.59 3.66 20.52
C GLU A 240 -17.75 2.72 20.86
#